data_e7a1047cff65c11663ab414568b3ccfb
#
_entry.id   e7a1047cff65c11663ab414568b3ccfb
#
_cell.length_a   1.000
_cell.length_b   1.000
_cell.length_c   1.000
_cell.angle_alpha   90.00
_cell.angle_beta   90.00
_cell.angle_gamma   90.00
#
_symmetry.space_group_name_H-M   'P 1'
#
loop_
_entity.id
_entity.type
_entity.pdbx_description
1 polymer ?
#
loop_
_entity_poly.entity_id
_entity_poly.type
_entity_poly.pdbx_seq_one_letter_code
_entity_poly.pdbx_strand_id
1 'polypeptide(L)'
;MKQYLSVVECAIEHNGTFLVIEHAHGSHAGGLLSFPGGKVDPVDESYPDDILQAAVRREIFEEVGLTLSDPIDYLFSTFFVGKNNTPIINSTFYCNLSMQQNVVTSPREIANHWWMRPDEILSAQNASEWLKNYIQRLQTFKHRHT
;
A
#
# COMPACT_ATOMS: atom_id res chain seq x y z
N MET A 1 4.96 -1.98 -28.63
CA MET A 1 5.49 -1.65 -27.28
C MET A 1 4.49 -2.11 -26.23
N LYS A 2 4.96 -2.84 -25.22
CA LYS A 2 4.11 -3.27 -24.11
C LYS A 2 3.83 -2.10 -23.17
N GLN A 3 2.58 -1.96 -22.73
CA GLN A 3 2.18 -0.93 -21.78
C GLN A 3 1.87 -1.56 -20.43
N TYR A 4 2.16 -0.86 -19.37
CA TYR A 4 1.95 -1.31 -17.99
C TYR A 4 1.07 -0.32 -17.24
N LEU A 5 0.13 -0.85 -16.46
CA LEU A 5 -0.59 -0.03 -15.49
C LEU A 5 0.31 0.20 -14.29
N SER A 6 0.46 1.44 -13.87
CA SER A 6 1.26 1.79 -12.70
C SER A 6 0.35 1.92 -11.48
N VAL A 7 0.65 1.16 -10.43
CA VAL A 7 -0.03 1.27 -9.14
C VAL A 7 1.00 1.53 -8.05
N VAL A 8 0.54 2.11 -6.96
CA VAL A 8 1.38 2.41 -5.79
C VAL A 8 0.71 1.88 -4.55
N GLU A 9 1.51 1.52 -3.55
CA GLU A 9 1.00 1.19 -2.22
C GLU A 9 1.99 1.66 -1.18
N CYS A 10 1.54 1.77 0.07
CA CYS A 10 2.37 2.27 1.14
C CYS A 10 2.26 1.39 2.38
N ALA A 11 3.41 0.93 2.86
CA ALA A 11 3.54 0.34 4.17
C ALA A 11 3.59 1.48 5.18
N ILE A 12 2.49 1.69 5.89
CA ILE A 12 2.36 2.80 6.85
C ILE A 12 2.55 2.23 8.24
N GLU A 13 3.61 2.64 8.91
CA GLU A 13 3.95 2.19 10.25
C GLU A 13 3.62 3.25 11.28
N HIS A 14 3.07 2.81 12.43
CA HIS A 14 2.91 3.65 13.61
C HIS A 14 3.10 2.76 14.84
N ASN A 15 4.05 3.13 15.69
CA ASN A 15 4.37 2.38 16.92
C ASN A 15 4.59 0.89 16.70
N GLY A 16 5.31 0.53 15.65
CA GLY A 16 5.68 -0.87 15.37
C GLY A 16 4.57 -1.68 14.71
N THR A 17 3.43 -1.07 14.39
CA THR A 17 2.34 -1.73 13.68
C THR A 17 2.16 -1.11 12.30
N PHE A 18 1.66 -1.91 11.36
CA PHE A 18 1.41 -1.49 9.98
C PHE A 18 -0.07 -1.48 9.69
N LEU A 19 -0.52 -0.47 8.97
CA LEU A 19 -1.91 -0.41 8.52
C LEU A 19 -2.13 -1.43 7.42
N VAL A 20 -3.06 -2.34 7.66
CA VAL A 20 -3.44 -3.41 6.74
C VAL A 20 -4.93 -3.29 6.48
N ILE A 21 -5.33 -3.39 5.22
CA ILE A 21 -6.74 -3.35 4.84
C ILE A 21 -7.17 -4.72 4.31
N GLU A 22 -8.44 -5.04 4.53
CA GLU A 22 -9.09 -6.19 3.95
C GLU A 22 -10.01 -5.71 2.84
N HIS A 23 -9.79 -6.19 1.62
CA HIS A 23 -10.62 -5.81 0.47
C HIS A 23 -12.03 -6.37 0.63
N ALA A 24 -13.03 -5.58 0.24
CA ALA A 24 -14.43 -5.98 0.32
C ALA A 24 -14.69 -7.19 -0.57
N HIS A 25 -15.57 -8.10 -0.11
CA HIS A 25 -15.99 -9.25 -0.91
C HIS A 25 -16.69 -8.75 -2.18
N GLY A 26 -16.39 -9.39 -3.31
CA GLY A 26 -16.89 -8.95 -4.61
C GLY A 26 -15.97 -7.99 -5.34
N SER A 27 -14.98 -7.40 -4.66
CA SER A 27 -13.93 -6.61 -5.30
C SER A 27 -12.81 -7.52 -5.78
N HIS A 28 -11.86 -6.95 -6.56
CA HIS A 28 -10.63 -7.65 -6.89
C HIS A 28 -9.86 -7.93 -5.59
N ALA A 29 -9.41 -9.18 -5.42
CA ALA A 29 -8.75 -9.65 -4.21
C ALA A 29 -9.63 -9.58 -2.94
N GLY A 30 -10.96 -9.71 -3.11
CA GLY A 30 -11.90 -9.68 -1.97
C GLY A 30 -11.52 -10.63 -0.86
N GLY A 31 -11.55 -10.14 0.39
CA GLY A 31 -11.19 -10.92 1.58
C GLY A 31 -9.71 -11.02 1.87
N LEU A 32 -8.83 -10.60 0.96
CA LEU A 32 -7.38 -10.63 1.18
C LEU A 32 -6.89 -9.34 1.85
N LEU A 33 -5.86 -9.50 2.67
CA LEU A 33 -5.19 -8.38 3.33
C LEU A 33 -4.11 -7.81 2.41
N SER A 34 -3.96 -6.50 2.41
CA SER A 34 -2.88 -5.80 1.70
C SER A 34 -2.55 -4.47 2.37
N PHE A 35 -1.46 -3.84 1.94
CA PHE A 35 -1.22 -2.43 2.24
C PHE A 35 -2.18 -1.57 1.42
N PRO A 36 -2.57 -0.38 1.91
CA PRO A 36 -3.40 0.53 1.13
C PRO A 36 -2.64 1.13 -0.04
N GLY A 37 -3.35 1.44 -1.10
CA GLY A 37 -2.79 2.05 -2.30
C GLY A 37 -3.81 2.11 -3.43
N GLY A 38 -3.34 2.37 -4.65
CA GLY A 38 -4.19 2.46 -5.81
C GLY A 38 -3.43 2.84 -7.08
N LYS A 39 -4.17 3.24 -8.09
CA LYS A 39 -3.62 3.55 -9.42
C LYS A 39 -3.05 4.95 -9.48
N VAL A 40 -1.97 5.11 -10.24
CA VAL A 40 -1.50 6.44 -10.65
C VAL A 40 -2.59 7.04 -11.56
N ASP A 41 -2.89 8.31 -11.36
CA ASP A 41 -4.01 9.00 -11.99
C ASP A 41 -3.50 10.25 -12.72
N PRO A 42 -4.17 10.71 -13.80
CA PRO A 42 -3.74 11.92 -14.50
C PRO A 42 -3.54 13.15 -13.60
N VAL A 43 -4.29 13.28 -12.50
CA VAL A 43 -4.09 14.40 -11.57
C VAL A 43 -2.68 14.42 -10.96
N ASP A 44 -2.05 13.26 -10.83
CA ASP A 44 -0.70 13.14 -10.29
C ASP A 44 0.35 13.75 -11.21
N GLU A 45 0.02 13.94 -12.50
CA GLU A 45 0.91 14.56 -13.49
C GLU A 45 1.18 16.03 -13.18
N SER A 46 0.41 16.65 -12.27
CA SER A 46 0.69 18.00 -11.78
C SER A 46 2.03 18.07 -11.02
N TYR A 47 2.57 16.92 -10.64
CA TYR A 47 3.86 16.81 -9.96
C TYR A 47 4.80 15.93 -10.81
N PRO A 48 5.21 16.41 -12.01
CA PRO A 48 5.89 15.54 -12.97
C PRO A 48 7.27 15.07 -12.52
N ASP A 49 7.91 15.80 -11.61
CA ASP A 49 9.25 15.43 -11.14
C ASP A 49 9.21 14.38 -10.04
N ASP A 50 8.01 14.08 -9.47
CA ASP A 50 7.86 13.07 -8.43
C ASP A 50 6.42 12.52 -8.43
N ILE A 51 6.00 12.02 -9.57
CA ILE A 51 4.62 11.59 -9.81
C ILE A 51 4.19 10.45 -8.88
N LEU A 52 5.09 9.50 -8.58
CA LEU A 52 4.74 8.38 -7.71
C LEU A 52 4.55 8.80 -6.26
N GLN A 53 5.34 9.74 -5.76
CA GLN A 53 5.14 10.33 -4.44
C GLN A 53 3.77 11.02 -4.34
N ALA A 54 3.40 11.76 -5.36
CA ALA A 54 2.10 12.44 -5.41
C ALA A 54 0.96 11.41 -5.42
N ALA A 55 1.11 10.33 -6.21
CA ALA A 55 0.11 9.27 -6.30
C ALA A 55 -0.07 8.57 -4.95
N VAL A 56 1.02 8.26 -4.25
CA VAL A 56 0.96 7.62 -2.93
C VAL A 56 0.19 8.50 -1.94
N ARG A 57 0.54 9.78 -1.84
CA ARG A 57 -0.12 10.68 -0.90
C ARG A 57 -1.61 10.80 -1.20
N ARG A 58 -1.97 10.92 -2.48
CA ARG A 58 -3.37 11.05 -2.90
C ARG A 58 -4.15 9.76 -2.64
N GLU A 59 -3.61 8.61 -3.05
CA GLU A 59 -4.31 7.32 -2.89
C GLU A 59 -4.52 6.97 -1.41
N ILE A 60 -3.51 7.21 -0.57
CA ILE A 60 -3.64 6.95 0.86
C ILE A 60 -4.71 7.86 1.48
N PHE A 61 -4.77 9.12 1.07
CA PHE A 61 -5.83 10.00 1.56
C PHE A 61 -7.21 9.54 1.10
N GLU A 62 -7.36 9.19 -0.17
CA GLU A 62 -8.64 8.75 -0.72
C GLU A 62 -9.12 7.42 -0.12
N GLU A 63 -8.20 6.48 0.05
CA GLU A 63 -8.57 5.11 0.47
C GLU A 63 -8.76 4.98 1.97
N VAL A 64 -7.87 5.56 2.78
CA VAL A 64 -7.87 5.37 4.24
C VAL A 64 -7.90 6.67 5.03
N GLY A 65 -8.00 7.82 4.37
CA GLY A 65 -8.18 9.11 5.03
C GLY A 65 -6.98 9.65 5.76
N LEU A 66 -5.79 9.09 5.52
CA LEU A 66 -4.58 9.54 6.20
C LEU A 66 -3.85 10.59 5.37
N THR A 67 -3.33 11.60 6.06
CA THR A 67 -2.45 12.61 5.46
C THR A 67 -1.00 12.25 5.77
N LEU A 68 -0.23 11.90 4.73
CA LEU A 68 1.16 11.52 4.89
C LEU A 68 2.04 12.76 4.77
N SER A 69 2.29 13.44 5.90
CA SER A 69 3.19 14.60 5.95
C SER A 69 4.61 14.23 6.35
N ASP A 70 4.82 13.01 6.86
CA ASP A 70 6.15 12.48 7.14
C ASP A 70 6.84 12.04 5.85
N PRO A 71 8.17 11.87 5.84
CA PRO A 71 8.89 11.38 4.67
C PRO A 71 8.38 10.02 4.19
N ILE A 72 8.33 9.85 2.87
CA ILE A 72 7.94 8.60 2.22
C ILE A 72 9.14 8.06 1.46
N ASP A 73 9.58 6.85 1.81
CA ASP A 73 10.72 6.21 1.17
C ASP A 73 10.24 5.21 0.12
N TYR A 74 10.84 5.23 -1.07
CA TYR A 74 10.63 4.19 -2.05
C TYR A 74 11.37 2.92 -1.63
N LEU A 75 10.68 1.77 -1.71
CA LEU A 75 11.26 0.48 -1.32
C LEU A 75 11.64 -0.37 -2.54
N PHE A 76 10.66 -0.75 -3.34
CA PHE A 76 10.84 -1.65 -4.47
C PHE A 76 9.62 -1.62 -5.37
N SER A 77 9.79 -2.19 -6.57
CA SER A 77 8.67 -2.38 -7.50
C SER A 77 8.59 -3.85 -7.88
N THR A 78 7.37 -4.34 -8.07
CA THR A 78 7.08 -5.71 -8.45
C THR A 78 6.15 -5.73 -9.65
N PHE A 79 6.14 -6.85 -10.37
CA PHE A 79 5.28 -7.06 -11.52
C PHE A 79 4.27 -8.17 -11.22
N PHE A 80 3.03 -7.94 -11.62
CA PHE A 80 2.04 -9.00 -11.64
C PHE A 80 1.02 -8.75 -12.75
N VAL A 81 0.25 -9.78 -13.07
CA VAL A 81 -0.84 -9.68 -14.04
C VAL A 81 -2.14 -9.57 -13.29
N GLY A 82 -2.83 -8.48 -13.50
CA GLY A 82 -4.10 -8.20 -12.85
C GLY A 82 -5.29 -8.67 -13.68
N LYS A 83 -6.44 -8.11 -13.34
CA LYS A 83 -7.71 -8.40 -14.00
C LYS A 83 -7.61 -8.13 -15.51
N ASN A 84 -8.25 -8.97 -16.32
CA ASN A 84 -8.27 -8.85 -17.78
C ASN A 84 -6.86 -8.88 -18.41
N ASN A 85 -5.96 -9.69 -17.82
CA ASN A 85 -4.58 -9.82 -18.28
C ASN A 85 -3.82 -8.49 -18.33
N THR A 86 -4.18 -7.53 -17.49
CA THR A 86 -3.51 -6.24 -17.42
C THR A 86 -2.14 -6.39 -16.77
N PRO A 87 -1.04 -6.06 -17.45
CA PRO A 87 0.29 -6.08 -16.82
C PRO A 87 0.42 -4.88 -15.89
N ILE A 88 0.81 -5.14 -14.64
CA ILE A 88 0.85 -4.13 -13.59
C ILE A 88 2.25 -4.05 -13.01
N ILE A 89 2.76 -2.83 -12.85
CA ILE A 89 3.92 -2.55 -12.03
C ILE A 89 3.43 -1.89 -10.75
N ASN A 90 3.73 -2.54 -9.61
CA ASN A 90 3.38 -2.02 -8.29
C ASN A 90 4.62 -1.46 -7.62
N SER A 91 4.59 -0.18 -7.27
CA SER A 91 5.68 0.48 -6.56
C SER A 91 5.28 0.65 -5.10
N THR A 92 6.08 0.07 -4.21
CA THR A 92 5.80 0.03 -2.77
C THR A 92 6.67 1.03 -2.04
N PHE A 93 6.04 1.80 -1.16
CA PHE A 93 6.66 2.86 -0.38
C PHE A 93 6.51 2.57 1.11
N TYR A 94 7.28 3.27 1.92
CA TYR A 94 7.25 3.17 3.37
C TYR A 94 7.13 4.56 3.98
N CYS A 95 6.25 4.69 4.98
CA CYS A 95 6.08 5.92 5.75
C CYS A 95 5.89 5.56 7.22
N ASN A 96 6.69 6.18 8.09
CA ASN A 96 6.51 6.05 9.52
C ASN A 96 5.74 7.26 10.03
N LEU A 97 4.48 7.04 10.44
CA LEU A 97 3.65 8.12 10.98
C LEU A 97 4.12 8.49 12.37
N SER A 98 4.51 9.75 12.54
CA SER A 98 4.92 10.28 13.85
C SER A 98 3.72 10.52 14.76
N MET A 99 2.55 10.83 14.19
CA MET A 99 1.34 11.11 14.96
C MET A 99 0.22 10.19 14.51
N GLN A 100 -0.54 9.69 15.49
CA GLN A 100 -1.71 8.87 15.22
C GLN A 100 -2.78 9.67 14.49
N GLN A 101 -3.40 9.05 13.50
CA GLN A 101 -4.53 9.61 12.76
C GLN A 101 -5.66 8.58 12.70
N ASN A 102 -6.89 9.04 12.60
CA ASN A 102 -8.04 8.15 12.45
C ASN A 102 -8.13 7.66 11.00
N VAL A 103 -8.28 6.35 10.84
CA VAL A 103 -8.50 5.74 9.53
C VAL A 103 -9.97 5.88 9.15
N VAL A 104 -10.23 6.40 7.95
CA VAL A 104 -11.58 6.57 7.41
C VAL A 104 -11.63 5.87 6.06
N THR A 105 -12.44 4.83 5.95
CA THR A 105 -12.52 4.01 4.74
C THR A 105 -13.92 4.02 4.14
N SER A 106 -14.00 3.64 2.85
CA SER A 106 -15.28 3.38 2.19
C SER A 106 -15.66 1.92 2.39
N PRO A 107 -16.83 1.63 3.01
CA PRO A 107 -17.27 0.23 3.22
C PRO A 107 -17.47 -0.55 1.92
N ARG A 108 -17.67 0.14 0.80
CA ARG A 108 -17.83 -0.49 -0.51
C ARG A 108 -16.56 -1.20 -0.97
N GLU A 109 -15.40 -0.62 -0.66
CA GLU A 109 -14.11 -1.08 -1.16
C GLU A 109 -13.33 -1.82 -0.12
N ILE A 110 -13.47 -1.40 1.15
CA ILE A 110 -12.67 -1.92 2.26
C ILE A 110 -13.62 -2.46 3.33
N ALA A 111 -13.54 -3.78 3.55
CA ALA A 111 -14.35 -4.45 4.56
C ALA A 111 -13.89 -4.11 5.97
N ASN A 112 -12.60 -4.12 6.21
CA ASN A 112 -12.01 -3.86 7.53
C ASN A 112 -10.60 -3.30 7.39
N HIS A 113 -10.09 -2.74 8.47
CA HIS A 113 -8.69 -2.33 8.58
C HIS A 113 -8.15 -2.66 9.96
N TRP A 114 -6.86 -2.88 10.06
CA TRP A 114 -6.18 -3.17 11.32
C TRP A 114 -4.78 -2.56 11.32
N TRP A 115 -4.31 -2.21 12.52
CA TRP A 115 -2.91 -1.95 12.75
C TRP A 115 -2.31 -3.25 13.28
N MET A 116 -1.40 -3.86 12.51
CA MET A 116 -0.87 -5.20 12.79
C MET A 116 0.64 -5.18 12.91
N ARG A 117 1.16 -5.95 13.87
CA ARG A 117 2.59 -6.21 13.93
C ARG A 117 3.01 -7.13 12.78
N PRO A 118 4.30 -7.07 12.37
CA PRO A 118 4.78 -7.98 11.30
C PRO A 118 4.49 -9.45 11.57
N ASP A 119 4.66 -9.92 12.80
CA ASP A 119 4.39 -11.33 13.13
C ASP A 119 2.91 -11.67 12.97
N GLU A 120 2.01 -10.75 13.29
CA GLU A 120 0.58 -10.94 13.09
C GLU A 120 0.24 -11.04 11.59
N ILE A 121 0.86 -10.18 10.77
CA ILE A 121 0.65 -10.24 9.32
C ILE A 121 1.11 -11.60 8.77
N LEU A 122 2.30 -12.04 9.17
CA LEU A 122 2.88 -13.29 8.66
C LEU A 122 2.07 -14.52 9.06
N SER A 123 1.32 -14.47 10.18
CA SER A 123 0.49 -15.59 10.63
C SER A 123 -0.97 -15.47 10.23
N ALA A 124 -1.40 -14.37 9.62
CA ALA A 124 -2.78 -14.20 9.19
C ALA A 124 -3.11 -15.10 8.00
N GLN A 125 -4.22 -15.84 8.10
CA GLN A 125 -4.62 -16.78 7.05
C GLN A 125 -4.97 -16.09 5.73
N ASN A 126 -5.55 -14.89 5.81
CA ASN A 126 -5.95 -14.13 4.64
C ASN A 126 -4.91 -13.09 4.20
N ALA A 127 -3.72 -13.10 4.78
CA ALA A 127 -2.62 -12.31 4.26
C ALA A 127 -2.18 -12.90 2.93
N SER A 128 -2.14 -12.07 1.88
CA SER A 128 -1.69 -12.51 0.57
C SER A 128 -0.20 -12.86 0.63
N GLU A 129 0.23 -13.75 -0.28
CA GLU A 129 1.65 -14.10 -0.37
C GLU A 129 2.52 -12.89 -0.69
N TRP A 130 2.02 -11.96 -1.52
CA TRP A 130 2.77 -10.74 -1.81
C TRP A 130 2.90 -9.85 -0.58
N LEU A 131 1.86 -9.74 0.27
CA LEU A 131 1.95 -8.95 1.50
C LEU A 131 3.00 -9.53 2.44
N LYS A 132 3.02 -10.85 2.61
CA LYS A 132 4.03 -11.52 3.45
C LYS A 132 5.44 -11.28 2.93
N ASN A 133 5.63 -11.40 1.61
CA ASN A 133 6.91 -11.12 0.98
C ASN A 133 7.34 -9.66 1.20
N TYR A 134 6.40 -8.73 1.05
CA TYR A 134 6.69 -7.31 1.22
C TYR A 134 7.08 -6.96 2.65
N ILE A 135 6.38 -7.53 3.64
CA ILE A 135 6.71 -7.25 5.05
C ILE A 135 8.09 -7.81 5.42
N GLN A 136 8.46 -8.96 4.88
CA GLN A 136 9.79 -9.54 5.08
C GLN A 136 10.87 -8.67 4.44
N ARG A 137 10.65 -8.21 3.21
CA ARG A 137 11.58 -7.32 2.50
C ARG A 137 11.71 -5.99 3.23
N LEU A 138 10.61 -5.46 3.74
CA LEU A 138 10.61 -4.21 4.49
C LEU A 138 11.43 -4.32 5.77
N GLN A 139 11.33 -5.43 6.50
CA GLN A 139 12.12 -5.66 7.70
C GLN A 139 13.62 -5.67 7.38
N THR A 140 14.02 -6.28 6.26
CA THR A 140 15.39 -6.24 5.79
C THR A 140 15.83 -4.81 5.46
N PHE A 141 14.98 -4.05 4.77
CA PHE A 141 15.23 -2.64 4.44
C PHE A 141 15.44 -1.81 5.71
N LYS A 142 14.56 -1.93 6.69
CA LYS A 142 14.64 -1.19 7.96
C LYS A 142 15.92 -1.55 8.71
N HIS A 143 16.30 -2.82 8.73
CA HIS A 143 17.52 -3.27 9.40
C HIS A 143 18.76 -2.62 8.79
N ARG A 144 18.81 -2.46 7.47
CA ARG A 144 19.94 -1.84 6.77
C ARG A 144 20.02 -0.33 6.99
N HIS A 145 18.90 0.33 7.32
CA HIS A 145 18.81 1.78 7.40
C HIS A 145 18.64 2.31 8.82
N THR A 146 18.88 1.47 9.82
CA THR A 146 18.84 1.89 11.24
C THR A 146 20.23 2.08 11.86
#